data_ff949752eaeff1a2af0e71071433f7be
#
_entry.id   ff949752eaeff1a2af0e71071433f7be
#
_cell.length_a   1.000
_cell.length_b   1.000
_cell.length_c   1.000
_cell.angle_alpha   90.00
_cell.angle_beta   90.00
_cell.angle_gamma   90.00
#
_symmetry.space_group_name_H-M   'P 1'
#
loop_
_entity.id
_entity.type
_entity.pdbx_description
1 polymer ?
#
loop_
_entity_poly.entity_id
_entity_poly.type
_entity_poly.pdbx_seq_one_letter_code
_entity_poly.pdbx_strand_id
1 'polypeptide(L)'
;MSVKNIRNFSIIAHIDHGKSTLADRIISECGAISDRQMSSQVMDTMDIEKERGITIKAQSVRLNYKFNNENFVLNLIDTPGHVDFSYEVSRSLASCEGALLVVDASQGVEAQTIANVYIALENNLEIIPVINKIDLPNADVEKVKHEIEHIIGIDCKDAICVSAKTGVGIKELIETIITKIPAPKTDDEAPTKALIYDSWFDNYLGALALVRIYEGSIAKNDEVLVMSTDKKHIVQDLFYPHPLSPIKTQSLQSGEVGVVVLGLKTVGDVQVGDTITLVKNKAKEAIGGFEKAKAFVFAGLYPIETDKFEDLRDALDKLKLNDSSITYEPETSLALGFGFRVGFLGLLHMEVIKERLEREFNLDLIATAPTVTYEIYQTDGELVKIQNPSELPPVNKIDHIKEPYVKATIITPSEFLGNLIILLNRKRGVQVKMDYITPERVLLEYDVPLNEIVMDFYDKLKSLTKGYASFDYEPIEFRVGDLVKLDIKVAGENVDALSIIVPNEKAQSKGRELVSAMKEIVPRQLFEVAIQASIGNKIIARETVKSMGKNVTAKCYGGDITRKRKLLEKQKEGKKRMKAIGKVNLPQEAFLSVLKID
;
A
#
# COMPACT_ATOMS: atom_id res chain seq x y z
N MET A 1 33.12 18.52 4.25
CA MET A 1 32.39 19.44 3.35
C MET A 1 31.60 20.41 4.23
N SER A 2 31.36 21.67 3.83
CA SER A 2 30.57 22.56 4.68
C SER A 2 29.09 22.17 4.62
N VAL A 3 28.40 22.15 5.75
CA VAL A 3 26.94 21.89 5.83
C VAL A 3 26.14 22.86 4.95
N LYS A 4 26.65 24.10 4.78
CA LYS A 4 26.04 25.13 3.92
C LYS A 4 25.85 24.69 2.47
N ASN A 5 26.64 23.75 2.01
CA ASN A 5 26.62 23.24 0.63
C ASN A 5 25.86 21.92 0.49
N ILE A 6 25.08 21.51 1.50
CA ILE A 6 24.21 20.31 1.44
C ILE A 6 22.78 20.75 1.15
N ARG A 7 22.10 20.00 0.29
CA ARG A 7 20.65 20.15 0.02
C ARG A 7 20.01 18.76 0.09
N ASN A 8 19.09 18.57 1.03
CA ASN A 8 18.30 17.35 1.13
C ASN A 8 16.89 17.65 0.65
N PHE A 9 16.46 16.97 -0.37
CA PHE A 9 15.16 17.22 -0.98
C PHE A 9 14.53 15.95 -1.51
N SER A 10 13.21 15.98 -1.62
CA SER A 10 12.41 14.91 -2.19
C SER A 10 11.64 15.40 -3.41
N ILE A 11 11.16 14.45 -4.21
CA ILE A 11 10.23 14.72 -5.32
C ILE A 11 8.87 14.18 -4.94
N ILE A 12 7.87 15.05 -4.84
CA ILE A 12 6.48 14.71 -4.63
C ILE A 12 5.68 14.94 -5.91
N ALA A 13 4.90 13.95 -6.31
CA ALA A 13 4.14 13.99 -7.54
C ALA A 13 2.96 13.02 -7.48
N HIS A 14 1.95 13.28 -8.30
CA HIS A 14 0.96 12.27 -8.63
C HIS A 14 1.56 11.16 -9.51
N ILE A 15 0.92 9.99 -9.56
CA ILE A 15 1.28 8.89 -10.44
C ILE A 15 1.28 9.41 -11.90
N ASP A 16 2.24 8.98 -12.69
CA ASP A 16 2.42 9.37 -14.10
C ASP A 16 2.75 10.85 -14.37
N HIS A 17 2.96 11.71 -13.37
CA HIS A 17 3.43 13.08 -13.58
C HIS A 17 4.93 13.16 -13.95
N GLY A 18 5.62 12.03 -14.01
CA GLY A 18 6.99 11.93 -14.49
C GLY A 18 8.06 12.07 -13.41
N LYS A 19 7.75 11.72 -12.16
CA LYS A 19 8.63 11.74 -10.99
C LYS A 19 9.93 10.98 -11.24
N SER A 20 9.88 9.69 -11.55
CA SER A 20 11.07 8.83 -11.76
C SER A 20 11.89 9.29 -12.98
N THR A 21 11.23 9.75 -14.05
CA THR A 21 11.91 10.34 -15.23
C THR A 21 12.66 11.63 -14.87
N LEU A 22 12.08 12.46 -14.00
CA LEU A 22 12.73 13.70 -13.54
C LEU A 22 13.93 13.36 -12.63
N ALA A 23 13.79 12.41 -11.73
CA ALA A 23 14.89 11.92 -10.90
C ALA A 23 16.06 11.42 -11.77
N ASP A 24 15.78 10.59 -12.78
CA ASP A 24 16.78 10.10 -13.73
C ASP A 24 17.51 11.25 -14.43
N ARG A 25 16.80 12.30 -14.82
CA ARG A 25 17.41 13.48 -15.48
C ARG A 25 18.29 14.28 -14.55
N ILE A 26 17.88 14.49 -13.31
CA ILE A 26 18.70 15.16 -12.29
C ILE A 26 19.99 14.35 -12.03
N ILE A 27 19.89 13.03 -11.91
CA ILE A 27 21.03 12.12 -11.72
C ILE A 27 22.00 12.20 -12.89
N SER A 28 21.48 12.19 -14.12
CA SER A 28 22.27 12.30 -15.36
C SER A 28 22.96 13.66 -15.46
N GLU A 29 22.26 14.77 -15.23
CA GLU A 29 22.81 16.13 -15.32
C GLU A 29 23.90 16.36 -14.26
N CYS A 30 23.79 15.74 -13.09
CA CYS A 30 24.83 15.76 -12.06
C CYS A 30 26.02 14.85 -12.39
N GLY A 31 25.96 14.06 -13.48
CA GLY A 31 27.04 13.19 -13.92
C GLY A 31 27.31 11.99 -13.00
N ALA A 32 26.34 11.60 -12.17
CA ALA A 32 26.49 10.47 -11.27
C ALA A 32 26.50 9.12 -12.00
N ILE A 33 25.90 9.05 -13.18
CA ILE A 33 25.83 7.88 -14.05
C ILE A 33 26.22 8.30 -15.47
N SER A 34 27.03 7.50 -16.16
CA SER A 34 27.36 7.72 -17.56
C SER A 34 26.18 7.37 -18.49
N ASP A 35 26.05 8.04 -19.63
CA ASP A 35 24.98 7.80 -20.60
C ASP A 35 24.87 6.32 -21.04
N ARG A 36 25.99 5.56 -21.00
CA ARG A 36 26.02 4.13 -21.35
C ARG A 36 25.43 3.23 -20.25
N GLN A 37 25.41 3.70 -19.01
CA GLN A 37 24.89 2.96 -17.83
C GLN A 37 23.48 3.43 -17.47
N MET A 38 22.99 4.48 -18.13
CA MET A 38 21.66 5.02 -17.91
C MET A 38 20.63 4.02 -18.44
N SER A 39 19.82 3.46 -17.53
CA SER A 39 18.59 2.73 -17.84
C SER A 39 17.40 3.63 -17.50
N SER A 40 16.23 3.33 -18.01
CA SER A 40 15.01 3.99 -17.54
C SER A 40 14.73 3.58 -16.09
N GLN A 41 14.30 4.54 -15.26
CA GLN A 41 13.92 4.31 -13.87
C GLN A 41 15.07 3.70 -13.05
N VAL A 42 16.22 4.38 -13.05
CA VAL A 42 17.42 3.93 -12.32
C VAL A 42 17.19 3.81 -10.81
N MET A 43 16.29 4.64 -10.27
CA MET A 43 15.92 4.62 -8.86
C MET A 43 14.99 3.45 -8.51
N ASP A 44 14.18 2.98 -9.45
CA ASP A 44 13.27 1.86 -9.22
C ASP A 44 14.05 0.54 -9.29
N THR A 45 14.33 -0.07 -8.13
CA THR A 45 15.20 -1.26 -8.03
C THR A 45 14.45 -2.58 -8.14
N MET A 46 13.14 -2.58 -7.86
CA MET A 46 12.31 -3.78 -7.94
C MET A 46 11.74 -3.97 -9.35
N ASP A 47 11.69 -5.23 -9.81
CA ASP A 47 11.05 -5.53 -11.10
C ASP A 47 9.56 -5.14 -11.12
N ILE A 48 8.87 -5.30 -9.98
CA ILE A 48 7.46 -4.91 -9.81
C ILE A 48 7.28 -3.40 -9.99
N GLU A 49 8.21 -2.56 -9.49
CA GLU A 49 8.18 -1.11 -9.69
C GLU A 49 8.23 -0.74 -11.17
N LYS A 50 9.16 -1.36 -11.91
CA LYS A 50 9.34 -1.13 -13.35
C LYS A 50 8.16 -1.63 -14.18
N GLU A 51 7.62 -2.80 -13.86
CA GLU A 51 6.46 -3.39 -14.55
C GLU A 51 5.19 -2.56 -14.35
N ARG A 52 4.97 -2.07 -13.12
CA ARG A 52 3.78 -1.28 -12.77
C ARG A 52 3.94 0.22 -13.02
N GLY A 53 5.17 0.69 -13.27
CA GLY A 53 5.49 2.11 -13.46
C GLY A 53 5.28 2.97 -12.22
N ILE A 54 5.40 2.38 -11.02
CA ILE A 54 5.21 3.06 -9.74
C ILE A 54 6.41 2.83 -8.83
N THR A 55 6.82 3.84 -8.09
CA THR A 55 7.78 3.69 -6.99
C THR A 55 7.04 3.13 -5.76
N ILE A 56 7.52 2.03 -5.23
CA ILE A 56 6.96 1.36 -4.04
C ILE A 56 7.77 1.73 -2.81
N LYS A 57 9.11 1.66 -2.91
CA LYS A 57 10.02 1.96 -1.80
C LYS A 57 10.81 3.24 -2.07
N ALA A 58 10.92 4.10 -1.05
CA ALA A 58 11.74 5.29 -1.13
C ALA A 58 13.21 4.92 -1.38
N GLN A 59 13.85 5.63 -2.31
CA GLN A 59 15.26 5.46 -2.65
C GLN A 59 16.00 6.77 -2.43
N SER A 60 17.25 6.67 -2.01
CA SER A 60 18.09 7.86 -1.78
C SER A 60 19.36 7.80 -2.60
N VAL A 61 19.75 8.95 -3.14
CA VAL A 61 21.01 9.09 -3.86
C VAL A 61 21.72 10.37 -3.46
N ARG A 62 23.05 10.31 -3.36
CA ARG A 62 23.93 11.45 -3.17
C ARG A 62 24.52 11.87 -4.49
N LEU A 63 24.30 13.12 -4.88
CA LEU A 63 24.77 13.72 -6.11
C LEU A 63 25.75 14.86 -5.80
N ASN A 64 26.74 15.07 -6.63
CA ASN A 64 27.65 16.20 -6.54
C ASN A 64 27.41 17.13 -7.72
N TYR A 65 27.26 18.42 -7.45
CA TYR A 65 27.07 19.43 -8.47
C TYR A 65 27.94 20.66 -8.21
N LYS A 66 28.55 21.19 -9.28
CA LYS A 66 29.38 22.40 -9.17
C LYS A 66 28.59 23.62 -9.62
N PHE A 67 28.35 24.54 -8.70
CA PHE A 67 27.66 25.81 -8.95
C PHE A 67 28.48 26.98 -8.45
N ASN A 68 28.66 28.03 -9.24
CA ASN A 68 29.44 29.22 -8.92
C ASN A 68 30.82 28.94 -8.31
N ASN A 69 31.55 27.95 -8.85
CA ASN A 69 32.83 27.43 -8.38
C ASN A 69 32.83 26.75 -6.99
N GLU A 70 31.68 26.55 -6.39
CA GLU A 70 31.52 25.77 -5.17
C GLU A 70 30.96 24.38 -5.49
N ASN A 71 31.34 23.39 -4.68
CA ASN A 71 30.82 22.04 -4.79
C ASN A 71 29.67 21.86 -3.82
N PHE A 72 28.50 21.49 -4.33
CA PHE A 72 27.30 21.17 -3.58
C PHE A 72 27.08 19.65 -3.55
N VAL A 73 26.51 19.20 -2.44
CA VAL A 73 25.96 17.85 -2.29
C VAL A 73 24.44 17.94 -2.31
N LEU A 74 23.84 17.22 -3.23
CA LEU A 74 22.39 17.10 -3.39
C LEU A 74 22.00 15.69 -2.99
N ASN A 75 21.31 15.54 -1.87
CA ASN A 75 20.73 14.25 -1.47
C ASN A 75 19.28 14.25 -1.95
N LEU A 76 19.04 13.52 -3.03
CA LEU A 76 17.72 13.28 -3.57
C LEU A 76 17.12 12.05 -2.91
N ILE A 77 15.93 12.21 -2.33
CA ILE A 77 15.12 11.12 -1.76
C ILE A 77 13.89 10.97 -2.64
N ASP A 78 13.85 9.91 -3.42
CA ASP A 78 12.68 9.58 -4.27
C ASP A 78 11.61 8.89 -3.43
N THR A 79 10.37 9.39 -3.48
CA THR A 79 9.25 8.91 -2.65
C THR A 79 8.19 8.22 -3.49
N PRO A 80 7.45 7.23 -2.94
CA PRO A 80 6.26 6.71 -3.60
C PRO A 80 5.23 7.81 -3.91
N GLY A 81 4.46 7.62 -4.96
CA GLY A 81 3.38 8.56 -5.33
C GLY A 81 1.98 8.10 -4.91
N HIS A 82 1.80 6.86 -4.44
CA HIS A 82 0.49 6.26 -4.17
C HIS A 82 0.09 6.42 -2.69
N VAL A 83 -1.22 6.62 -2.43
CA VAL A 83 -1.77 6.81 -1.08
C VAL A 83 -1.41 5.69 -0.09
N ASP A 84 -1.41 4.43 -0.54
CA ASP A 84 -1.06 3.29 0.30
C ASP A 84 0.36 3.38 0.88
N PHE A 85 1.23 4.18 0.28
CA PHE A 85 2.60 4.40 0.72
C PHE A 85 2.83 5.78 1.38
N SER A 86 1.77 6.47 1.80
CA SER A 86 1.85 7.78 2.45
C SER A 86 2.76 7.79 3.69
N TYR A 87 2.83 6.68 4.41
CA TYR A 87 3.75 6.50 5.52
C TYR A 87 5.23 6.57 5.08
N GLU A 88 5.58 5.97 3.94
CA GLU A 88 6.92 6.08 3.34
C GLU A 88 7.24 7.51 2.91
N VAL A 89 6.25 8.21 2.33
CA VAL A 89 6.36 9.62 1.95
C VAL A 89 6.65 10.48 3.17
N SER A 90 5.88 10.35 4.24
CA SER A 90 6.04 11.13 5.47
C SER A 90 7.45 10.98 6.07
N ARG A 91 7.97 9.75 6.15
CA ARG A 91 9.32 9.47 6.68
C ARG A 91 10.41 10.11 5.83
N SER A 92 10.29 9.99 4.52
CA SER A 92 11.26 10.53 3.58
C SER A 92 11.27 12.05 3.62
N LEU A 93 10.10 12.68 3.65
CA LEU A 93 9.97 14.14 3.74
C LEU A 93 10.53 14.70 5.05
N ALA A 94 10.33 14.03 6.18
CA ALA A 94 10.92 14.44 7.45
C ALA A 94 12.46 14.48 7.43
N SER A 95 13.10 13.78 6.49
CA SER A 95 14.55 13.78 6.32
C SER A 95 15.07 14.87 5.36
N CYS A 96 14.17 15.73 4.85
CA CYS A 96 14.46 16.77 3.86
C CYS A 96 14.32 18.18 4.43
N GLU A 97 14.90 19.15 3.72
CA GLU A 97 14.66 20.58 3.90
C GLU A 97 13.78 21.16 2.80
N GLY A 98 13.59 20.45 1.70
CA GLY A 98 12.75 20.90 0.60
C GLY A 98 12.09 19.78 -0.17
N ALA A 99 11.07 20.13 -0.95
CA ALA A 99 10.36 19.23 -1.83
C ALA A 99 10.11 19.86 -3.21
N LEU A 100 10.30 19.08 -4.26
CA LEU A 100 9.90 19.45 -5.62
C LEU A 100 8.47 18.98 -5.84
N LEU A 101 7.55 19.91 -5.98
CA LEU A 101 6.16 19.62 -6.32
C LEU A 101 6.01 19.51 -7.84
N VAL A 102 5.99 18.29 -8.36
CA VAL A 102 5.93 18.03 -9.80
C VAL A 102 4.49 17.85 -10.26
N VAL A 103 4.06 18.72 -11.17
CA VAL A 103 2.72 18.71 -11.77
C VAL A 103 2.84 18.59 -13.28
N ASP A 104 2.05 17.71 -13.88
CA ASP A 104 1.97 17.53 -15.32
C ASP A 104 1.26 18.74 -15.97
N ALA A 105 1.90 19.37 -16.96
CA ALA A 105 1.37 20.52 -17.67
C ALA A 105 0.06 20.24 -18.44
N SER A 106 -0.26 18.98 -18.68
CA SER A 106 -1.48 18.57 -19.39
C SER A 106 -2.62 18.10 -18.49
N GLN A 107 -2.29 17.58 -17.30
CA GLN A 107 -3.27 17.02 -16.36
C GLN A 107 -3.63 17.99 -15.23
N GLY A 108 -2.66 18.82 -14.78
CA GLY A 108 -2.86 19.75 -13.66
C GLY A 108 -2.76 19.10 -12.30
N VAL A 109 -3.36 19.75 -11.30
CA VAL A 109 -3.35 19.29 -9.89
C VAL A 109 -4.28 18.10 -9.71
N GLU A 110 -3.78 17.05 -9.07
CA GLU A 110 -4.48 15.81 -8.79
C GLU A 110 -4.61 15.56 -7.27
N ALA A 111 -5.49 14.64 -6.83
CA ALA A 111 -5.78 14.43 -5.40
C ALA A 111 -4.54 14.12 -4.56
N GLN A 112 -3.66 13.22 -5.05
CA GLN A 112 -2.41 12.88 -4.36
C GLN A 112 -1.42 14.05 -4.30
N THR A 113 -1.47 14.98 -5.26
CA THR A 113 -0.67 16.20 -5.24
C THR A 113 -0.99 17.01 -3.97
N ILE A 114 -2.27 17.17 -3.67
CA ILE A 114 -2.76 17.91 -2.49
C ILE A 114 -2.29 17.23 -1.20
N ALA A 115 -2.53 15.92 -1.08
CA ALA A 115 -2.15 15.15 0.11
C ALA A 115 -0.65 15.23 0.39
N ASN A 116 0.19 15.03 -0.63
CA ASN A 116 1.64 15.10 -0.49
C ASN A 116 2.14 16.50 -0.10
N VAL A 117 1.50 17.54 -0.59
CA VAL A 117 1.82 18.93 -0.20
C VAL A 117 1.51 19.18 1.28
N TYR A 118 0.38 18.71 1.79
CA TYR A 118 0.06 18.83 3.22
C TYR A 118 1.12 18.14 4.09
N ILE A 119 1.55 16.93 3.73
CA ILE A 119 2.63 16.24 4.45
C ILE A 119 3.94 17.05 4.39
N ALA A 120 4.26 17.67 3.25
CA ALA A 120 5.45 18.51 3.12
C ALA A 120 5.36 19.78 4.00
N LEU A 121 4.19 20.42 4.06
CA LEU A 121 3.94 21.60 4.91
C LEU A 121 3.99 21.26 6.41
N GLU A 122 3.46 20.12 6.83
CA GLU A 122 3.57 19.63 8.21
C GLU A 122 5.03 19.44 8.65
N ASN A 123 5.90 19.07 7.70
CA ASN A 123 7.35 18.96 7.93
C ASN A 123 8.11 20.29 7.73
N ASN A 124 7.42 21.41 7.51
CA ASN A 124 7.99 22.73 7.27
C ASN A 124 9.01 22.79 6.12
N LEU A 125 8.77 22.04 5.04
CA LEU A 125 9.65 22.00 3.89
C LEU A 125 9.48 23.21 2.97
N GLU A 126 10.57 23.66 2.36
CA GLU A 126 10.52 24.61 1.23
C GLU A 126 10.00 23.87 -0.01
N ILE A 127 8.89 24.33 -0.58
CA ILE A 127 8.25 23.67 -1.73
C ILE A 127 8.56 24.44 -3.00
N ILE A 128 9.16 23.79 -3.98
CA ILE A 128 9.44 24.35 -5.29
C ILE A 128 8.45 23.75 -6.31
N PRO A 129 7.52 24.56 -6.88
CA PRO A 129 6.63 24.12 -7.94
C PRO A 129 7.41 23.84 -9.22
N VAL A 130 7.20 22.65 -9.80
CA VAL A 130 7.81 22.20 -11.06
C VAL A 130 6.72 21.73 -12.01
N ILE A 131 6.57 22.41 -13.14
CA ILE A 131 5.60 22.06 -14.18
C ILE A 131 6.31 21.21 -15.22
N ASN A 132 5.99 19.93 -15.26
CA ASN A 132 6.63 18.95 -16.14
C ASN A 132 5.81 18.67 -17.40
N LYS A 133 6.45 17.99 -18.35
CA LYS A 133 5.87 17.59 -19.65
C LYS A 133 5.42 18.76 -20.52
N ILE A 134 6.13 19.88 -20.48
CA ILE A 134 5.85 21.06 -21.32
C ILE A 134 6.04 20.79 -22.82
N ASP A 135 6.60 19.64 -23.18
CA ASP A 135 6.77 19.16 -24.54
C ASP A 135 5.49 18.56 -25.15
N LEU A 136 4.45 18.32 -24.36
CA LEU A 136 3.20 17.77 -24.85
C LEU A 136 2.36 18.83 -25.60
N PRO A 137 1.67 18.44 -26.70
CA PRO A 137 0.86 19.39 -27.48
C PRO A 137 -0.30 20.02 -26.71
N ASN A 138 -0.79 19.34 -25.67
CA ASN A 138 -1.90 19.79 -24.81
C ASN A 138 -1.42 20.38 -23.48
N ALA A 139 -0.12 20.70 -23.37
CA ALA A 139 0.42 21.35 -22.18
C ALA A 139 -0.10 22.79 -22.06
N ASP A 140 -0.62 23.13 -20.87
CA ASP A 140 -1.10 24.48 -20.54
C ASP A 140 -0.50 24.93 -19.20
N VAL A 141 0.67 25.55 -19.29
CA VAL A 141 1.46 25.98 -18.13
C VAL A 141 0.73 27.01 -17.26
N GLU A 142 0.08 28.00 -17.89
CA GLU A 142 -0.59 29.09 -17.17
C GLU A 142 -1.83 28.59 -16.43
N LYS A 143 -2.59 27.67 -17.04
CA LYS A 143 -3.71 27.00 -16.38
C LYS A 143 -3.23 26.23 -15.14
N VAL A 144 -2.15 25.46 -15.26
CA VAL A 144 -1.62 24.65 -14.15
C VAL A 144 -1.06 25.52 -13.03
N LYS A 145 -0.39 26.63 -13.33
CA LYS A 145 0.03 27.62 -12.32
C LYS A 145 -1.17 28.13 -11.52
N HIS A 146 -2.23 28.52 -12.24
CA HIS A 146 -3.45 29.01 -11.59
C HIS A 146 -4.12 27.91 -10.73
N GLU A 147 -4.13 26.66 -11.17
CA GLU A 147 -4.64 25.54 -10.36
C GLU A 147 -3.83 25.35 -9.07
N ILE A 148 -2.49 25.38 -9.14
CA ILE A 148 -1.62 25.25 -7.95
C ILE A 148 -1.88 26.40 -6.97
N GLU A 149 -1.94 27.63 -7.46
CA GLU A 149 -2.21 28.81 -6.62
C GLU A 149 -3.59 28.76 -5.98
N HIS A 150 -4.61 28.36 -6.72
CA HIS A 150 -6.00 28.37 -6.24
C HIS A 150 -6.30 27.20 -5.28
N ILE A 151 -5.81 26.00 -5.57
CA ILE A 151 -6.13 24.79 -4.79
C ILE A 151 -5.20 24.64 -3.61
N ILE A 152 -3.90 24.85 -3.84
CA ILE A 152 -2.84 24.58 -2.87
C ILE A 152 -2.43 25.83 -2.11
N GLY A 153 -2.52 27.00 -2.75
CA GLY A 153 -2.15 28.28 -2.15
C GLY A 153 -0.65 28.60 -2.24
N ILE A 154 0.10 27.93 -3.11
CA ILE A 154 1.53 28.16 -3.34
C ILE A 154 1.70 29.12 -4.51
N ASP A 155 2.49 30.21 -4.34
CA ASP A 155 2.83 31.18 -5.41
C ASP A 155 3.64 30.46 -6.52
N CYS A 156 3.15 30.54 -7.75
CA CYS A 156 3.74 29.88 -8.93
C CYS A 156 4.44 30.84 -9.88
N LYS A 157 4.70 32.11 -9.47
CA LYS A 157 5.41 33.08 -10.34
C LYS A 157 6.76 32.56 -10.79
N ASP A 158 7.49 31.91 -9.85
CA ASP A 158 8.82 31.34 -10.06
C ASP A 158 8.77 29.81 -10.28
N ALA A 159 7.64 29.27 -10.72
CA ALA A 159 7.53 27.83 -11.01
C ALA A 159 8.45 27.44 -12.17
N ILE A 160 9.21 26.37 -12.00
CA ILE A 160 10.17 25.91 -13.00
C ILE A 160 9.46 25.00 -14.00
N CYS A 161 9.55 25.38 -15.28
CA CYS A 161 8.94 24.62 -16.38
C CYS A 161 9.97 23.68 -17.00
N VAL A 162 9.68 22.35 -16.97
CA VAL A 162 10.61 21.33 -17.43
C VAL A 162 9.97 20.31 -18.37
N SER A 163 10.80 19.69 -19.17
CA SER A 163 10.48 18.41 -19.79
C SER A 163 11.52 17.38 -19.37
N ALA A 164 11.15 16.52 -18.44
CA ALA A 164 12.02 15.42 -18.03
C ALA A 164 12.39 14.50 -19.19
N LYS A 165 11.50 14.34 -20.18
CA LYS A 165 11.73 13.55 -21.39
C LYS A 165 12.83 14.12 -22.27
N THR A 166 12.81 15.44 -22.54
CA THR A 166 13.72 16.11 -23.45
C THR A 166 14.93 16.73 -22.77
N GLY A 167 14.90 16.90 -21.44
CA GLY A 167 15.95 17.52 -20.64
C GLY A 167 15.85 19.06 -20.53
N VAL A 168 14.81 19.66 -21.12
CA VAL A 168 14.60 21.12 -21.05
C VAL A 168 14.34 21.55 -19.61
N GLY A 169 14.98 22.63 -19.15
CA GLY A 169 14.77 23.24 -17.84
C GLY A 169 15.47 22.52 -16.66
N ILE A 170 16.12 21.37 -16.86
CA ILE A 170 16.71 20.57 -15.76
C ILE A 170 17.86 21.30 -15.08
N LYS A 171 18.74 21.96 -15.83
CA LYS A 171 19.84 22.73 -15.25
C LYS A 171 19.32 23.87 -14.37
N GLU A 172 18.34 24.63 -14.86
CA GLU A 172 17.69 25.71 -14.12
C GLU A 172 17.03 25.17 -12.83
N LEU A 173 16.40 24.00 -12.91
CA LEU A 173 15.82 23.33 -11.73
C LEU A 173 16.89 23.02 -10.70
N ILE A 174 18.04 22.44 -11.07
CA ILE A 174 19.13 22.13 -10.14
C ILE A 174 19.69 23.40 -9.50
N GLU A 175 19.88 24.46 -10.27
CA GLU A 175 20.35 25.76 -9.75
C GLU A 175 19.30 26.38 -8.80
N THR A 176 18.01 26.20 -9.07
CA THR A 176 16.92 26.61 -8.17
C THR A 176 16.90 25.81 -6.88
N ILE A 177 17.11 24.49 -6.93
CA ILE A 177 17.26 23.64 -5.73
C ILE A 177 18.37 24.18 -4.83
N ILE A 178 19.53 24.48 -5.41
CA ILE A 178 20.69 24.98 -4.66
C ILE A 178 20.40 26.34 -4.00
N THR A 179 19.67 27.22 -4.66
CA THR A 179 19.43 28.60 -4.22
C THR A 179 18.23 28.73 -3.29
N LYS A 180 17.14 28.00 -3.50
CA LYS A 180 15.90 28.12 -2.73
C LYS A 180 15.83 27.16 -1.53
N ILE A 181 16.26 25.89 -1.69
CA ILE A 181 16.22 24.95 -0.56
C ILE A 181 17.26 25.35 0.47
N PRO A 182 16.89 25.53 1.75
CA PRO A 182 17.83 25.89 2.80
C PRO A 182 18.83 24.75 3.07
N ALA A 183 20.00 25.13 3.55
CA ALA A 183 20.95 24.16 4.08
C ALA A 183 20.41 23.55 5.39
N PRO A 184 20.81 22.31 5.72
CA PRO A 184 20.47 21.69 6.99
C PRO A 184 20.83 22.57 8.19
N LYS A 185 19.91 22.70 9.15
CA LYS A 185 20.19 23.32 10.44
C LYS A 185 20.86 22.28 11.34
N THR A 186 22.08 22.50 11.74
CA THR A 186 22.87 21.56 12.55
C THR A 186 23.60 22.26 13.67
N ASP A 187 23.85 21.54 14.75
CA ASP A 187 24.75 21.95 15.83
C ASP A 187 25.85 20.88 15.96
N ASP A 188 27.07 21.22 15.53
CA ASP A 188 28.19 20.28 15.53
C ASP A 188 28.74 20.01 16.94
N GLU A 189 28.44 20.88 17.95
CA GLU A 189 28.85 20.71 19.35
C GLU A 189 27.83 19.89 20.16
N ALA A 190 26.62 19.74 19.65
CA ALA A 190 25.57 18.94 20.29
C ALA A 190 25.88 17.44 20.26
N PRO A 191 25.32 16.66 21.20
CA PRO A 191 25.38 15.20 21.15
C PRO A 191 24.83 14.66 19.83
N THR A 192 25.54 13.68 19.26
CA THR A 192 25.14 13.11 17.98
C THR A 192 23.71 12.56 18.02
N LYS A 193 22.92 12.99 17.04
CA LYS A 193 21.58 12.48 16.77
C LYS A 193 21.44 12.17 15.29
N ALA A 194 21.14 10.93 14.99
CA ALA A 194 20.83 10.46 13.65
C ALA A 194 19.46 9.80 13.62
N LEU A 195 18.58 10.23 12.72
CA LEU A 195 17.25 9.66 12.53
C LEU A 195 17.34 8.50 11.53
N ILE A 196 16.83 7.34 11.90
CA ILE A 196 16.63 6.21 10.99
C ILE A 196 15.32 6.45 10.24
N TYR A 197 15.38 6.71 8.94
CA TYR A 197 14.17 6.90 8.14
C TYR A 197 13.87 5.75 7.19
N ASP A 198 14.84 4.84 6.97
CA ASP A 198 14.62 3.54 6.32
C ASP A 198 15.59 2.49 6.85
N SER A 199 15.24 1.21 6.71
CA SER A 199 16.10 0.09 7.07
C SER A 199 15.80 -1.12 6.20
N TRP A 200 16.83 -1.94 5.94
CA TRP A 200 16.67 -3.21 5.23
C TRP A 200 17.73 -4.22 5.67
N PHE A 201 17.53 -5.45 5.28
CA PHE A 201 18.45 -6.54 5.56
C PHE A 201 19.22 -6.93 4.30
N ASP A 202 20.53 -6.99 4.45
CA ASP A 202 21.44 -7.53 3.45
C ASP A 202 22.04 -8.86 3.96
N ASN A 203 22.08 -9.89 3.10
CA ASN A 203 22.53 -11.22 3.48
C ASN A 203 24.01 -11.28 3.92
N TYR A 204 24.81 -10.31 3.51
CA TYR A 204 26.24 -10.24 3.82
C TYR A 204 26.58 -9.23 4.91
N LEU A 205 25.93 -8.08 4.91
CA LEU A 205 26.18 -6.97 5.81
C LEU A 205 25.28 -6.96 7.05
N GLY A 206 24.20 -7.76 7.04
CA GLY A 206 23.19 -7.76 8.09
C GLY A 206 22.21 -6.61 7.95
N ALA A 207 21.73 -6.08 9.08
CA ALA A 207 20.81 -4.94 9.08
C ALA A 207 21.55 -3.65 8.75
N LEU A 208 20.99 -2.92 7.77
CA LEU A 208 21.44 -1.60 7.33
C LEU A 208 20.39 -0.57 7.73
N ALA A 209 20.86 0.56 8.28
CA ALA A 209 20.03 1.72 8.61
C ALA A 209 20.37 2.87 7.68
N LEU A 210 19.39 3.39 6.96
CA LEU A 210 19.52 4.63 6.22
C LEU A 210 19.18 5.78 7.17
N VAL A 211 20.17 6.63 7.40
CA VAL A 211 20.09 7.66 8.43
C VAL A 211 20.30 9.05 7.86
N ARG A 212 19.65 10.03 8.49
CA ARG A 212 19.96 11.44 8.38
C ARG A 212 20.66 11.90 9.68
N ILE A 213 21.86 12.44 9.56
CA ILE A 213 22.57 13.03 10.71
C ILE A 213 22.02 14.44 10.94
N TYR A 214 21.38 14.67 12.08
CA TYR A 214 20.89 15.99 12.46
C TYR A 214 21.95 16.78 13.20
N GLU A 215 22.63 16.14 14.16
CA GLU A 215 23.63 16.77 15.02
C GLU A 215 24.86 15.87 15.18
N GLY A 216 26.03 16.45 15.27
CA GLY A 216 27.28 15.73 15.49
C GLY A 216 27.74 14.89 14.29
N SER A 217 28.34 13.73 14.55
CA SER A 217 28.87 12.84 13.51
C SER A 217 28.91 11.39 13.97
N ILE A 218 28.92 10.46 13.01
CA ILE A 218 29.13 9.02 13.26
C ILE A 218 30.32 8.55 12.41
N ALA A 219 31.27 7.87 13.04
CA ALA A 219 32.44 7.31 12.36
C ALA A 219 32.48 5.78 12.46
N LYS A 220 33.22 5.15 11.56
CA LYS A 220 33.49 3.73 11.63
C LYS A 220 34.16 3.37 12.97
N ASN A 221 33.73 2.26 13.57
CA ASN A 221 34.09 1.76 14.90
C ASN A 221 33.56 2.58 16.09
N ASP A 222 32.75 3.60 15.88
CA ASP A 222 32.04 4.24 17.00
C ASP A 222 31.07 3.26 17.66
N GLU A 223 30.97 3.34 18.99
CA GLU A 223 29.94 2.67 19.74
C GLU A 223 28.68 3.55 19.81
N VAL A 224 27.61 3.09 19.18
CA VAL A 224 26.33 3.80 19.09
C VAL A 224 25.26 3.12 19.93
N LEU A 225 24.27 3.90 20.33
CA LEU A 225 23.09 3.46 21.06
C LEU A 225 21.85 3.74 20.21
N VAL A 226 21.01 2.74 20.05
CA VAL A 226 19.65 2.87 19.50
C VAL A 226 18.72 3.23 20.66
N MET A 227 18.13 4.43 20.63
CA MET A 227 17.51 5.01 21.82
C MET A 227 16.23 4.31 22.29
N SER A 228 15.42 3.75 21.39
CA SER A 228 14.18 3.05 21.75
C SER A 228 14.42 1.73 22.46
N THR A 229 15.47 1.01 22.05
CA THR A 229 15.81 -0.32 22.57
C THR A 229 16.86 -0.27 23.67
N ASP A 230 17.54 0.86 23.86
CA ASP A 230 18.71 1.07 24.74
C ASP A 230 19.85 0.06 24.46
N LYS A 231 19.92 -0.48 23.23
CA LYS A 231 20.95 -1.43 22.80
C LYS A 231 22.13 -0.73 22.18
N LYS A 232 23.33 -1.22 22.54
CA LYS A 232 24.60 -0.71 22.05
C LYS A 232 25.11 -1.53 20.88
N HIS A 233 25.63 -0.86 19.86
CA HIS A 233 26.16 -1.47 18.65
C HIS A 233 27.44 -0.79 18.22
N ILE A 234 28.31 -1.53 17.51
CA ILE A 234 29.51 -0.97 16.90
C ILE A 234 29.26 -0.74 15.42
N VAL A 235 29.55 0.46 14.95
CA VAL A 235 29.46 0.81 13.53
C VAL A 235 30.53 0.04 12.76
N GLN A 236 30.13 -0.94 11.96
CA GLN A 236 31.04 -1.79 11.18
C GLN A 236 31.53 -1.09 9.92
N ASP A 237 30.60 -0.51 9.16
CA ASP A 237 30.87 0.25 7.95
C ASP A 237 29.86 1.36 7.74
N LEU A 238 30.23 2.33 6.89
CA LEU A 238 29.40 3.47 6.51
C LEU A 238 29.47 3.67 5.00
N PHE A 239 28.33 4.04 4.40
CA PHE A 239 28.25 4.28 2.96
C PHE A 239 27.42 5.53 2.65
N TYR A 240 27.77 6.20 1.56
CA TYR A 240 26.91 7.15 0.89
C TYR A 240 26.02 6.42 -0.10
N PRO A 241 24.70 6.73 -0.16
CA PRO A 241 23.82 6.18 -1.17
C PRO A 241 24.24 6.65 -2.57
N HIS A 242 24.28 5.72 -3.53
CA HIS A 242 24.65 6.00 -4.91
C HIS A 242 23.83 5.12 -5.85
N PRO A 243 23.41 5.60 -7.05
CA PRO A 243 22.46 4.89 -7.90
C PRO A 243 22.92 3.49 -8.34
N LEU A 244 24.23 3.28 -8.54
CA LEU A 244 24.76 2.00 -9.01
C LEU A 244 25.23 1.10 -7.85
N SER A 245 25.98 1.69 -6.90
CA SER A 245 26.49 0.96 -5.74
C SER A 245 26.87 1.93 -4.63
N PRO A 246 26.54 1.63 -3.36
CA PRO A 246 26.89 2.48 -2.23
C PRO A 246 28.39 2.77 -2.17
N ILE A 247 28.77 4.03 -1.88
CA ILE A 247 30.17 4.47 -1.81
C ILE A 247 30.62 4.45 -0.36
N LYS A 248 31.65 3.66 -0.05
CA LYS A 248 32.20 3.53 1.30
C LYS A 248 32.77 4.86 1.82
N THR A 249 32.47 5.21 3.07
CA THR A 249 33.02 6.37 3.76
C THR A 249 33.54 6.00 5.15
N GLN A 250 34.36 6.87 5.75
CA GLN A 250 34.87 6.69 7.12
C GLN A 250 34.00 7.36 8.17
N SER A 251 33.22 8.35 7.78
CA SER A 251 32.34 9.08 8.69
C SER A 251 31.18 9.72 7.94
N LEU A 252 30.08 9.96 8.67
CA LEU A 252 28.95 10.79 8.27
C LEU A 252 28.89 12.01 9.19
N GLN A 253 28.78 13.18 8.61
CA GLN A 253 28.75 14.47 9.33
C GLN A 253 27.31 15.00 9.44
N SER A 254 27.10 15.98 10.34
CA SER A 254 25.84 16.68 10.45
C SER A 254 25.33 17.17 9.09
N GLY A 255 24.04 17.01 8.85
CA GLY A 255 23.36 17.34 7.59
C GLY A 255 23.45 16.25 6.52
N GLU A 256 24.34 15.28 6.63
CA GLU A 256 24.50 14.23 5.62
C GLU A 256 23.48 13.09 5.78
N VAL A 257 23.19 12.47 4.63
CA VAL A 257 22.43 11.23 4.51
C VAL A 257 23.40 10.09 4.22
N GLY A 258 23.22 8.94 4.90
CA GLY A 258 24.10 7.80 4.71
C GLY A 258 23.57 6.51 5.27
N VAL A 259 24.21 5.42 4.93
CA VAL A 259 23.90 4.07 5.41
C VAL A 259 24.86 3.68 6.52
N VAL A 260 24.33 3.23 7.65
CA VAL A 260 25.06 2.73 8.82
C VAL A 260 24.87 1.22 8.91
N VAL A 261 25.99 0.48 8.96
CA VAL A 261 26.01 -0.97 9.13
C VAL A 261 26.31 -1.30 10.59
N LEU A 262 25.37 -1.90 11.28
CA LEU A 262 25.47 -2.20 12.71
C LEU A 262 25.80 -3.67 13.00
N GLY A 263 25.97 -4.51 11.98
CA GLY A 263 26.31 -5.94 12.14
C GLY A 263 25.24 -6.78 12.83
N LEU A 264 24.00 -6.32 12.81
CA LEU A 264 22.88 -7.00 13.44
C LEU A 264 22.36 -8.14 12.57
N LYS A 265 22.05 -9.26 13.20
CA LYS A 265 21.42 -10.41 12.52
C LYS A 265 19.91 -10.26 12.36
N THR A 266 19.31 -9.29 13.04
CA THR A 266 17.86 -9.03 13.01
C THR A 266 17.61 -7.52 12.96
N VAL A 267 16.66 -7.09 12.14
CA VAL A 267 16.27 -5.66 12.01
C VAL A 267 15.41 -5.18 13.19
N GLY A 268 14.89 -6.09 13.99
CA GLY A 268 14.06 -5.75 15.16
C GLY A 268 14.71 -4.76 16.14
N ASP A 269 16.04 -4.63 16.10
CA ASP A 269 16.81 -3.71 16.93
C ASP A 269 17.05 -2.33 16.29
N VAL A 270 16.65 -2.15 15.01
CA VAL A 270 16.83 -0.92 14.24
C VAL A 270 15.50 -0.56 13.59
N GLN A 271 14.64 0.10 14.35
CA GLN A 271 13.31 0.47 13.86
C GLN A 271 13.35 1.81 13.14
N VAL A 272 12.59 1.93 12.07
CA VAL A 272 12.38 3.20 11.39
C VAL A 272 11.69 4.20 12.33
N GLY A 273 12.17 5.44 12.34
CA GLY A 273 11.74 6.48 13.29
C GLY A 273 12.56 6.53 14.57
N ASP A 274 13.50 5.62 14.75
CA ASP A 274 14.37 5.61 15.93
C ASP A 274 15.57 6.55 15.78
N THR A 275 16.15 6.91 16.91
CA THR A 275 17.32 7.78 16.97
C THR A 275 18.56 7.00 17.37
N ILE A 276 19.61 7.15 16.59
CA ILE A 276 20.97 6.69 16.92
C ILE A 276 21.75 7.82 17.57
N THR A 277 22.41 7.54 18.69
CA THR A 277 23.32 8.46 19.38
C THR A 277 24.64 7.76 19.75
N LEU A 278 25.70 8.52 20.02
CA LEU A 278 26.97 7.95 20.48
C LEU A 278 26.91 7.59 21.96
N VAL A 279 27.42 6.43 22.34
CA VAL A 279 27.48 5.99 23.75
C VAL A 279 28.36 6.93 24.58
N LYS A 280 29.47 7.42 24.03
CA LYS A 280 30.41 8.35 24.69
C LYS A 280 29.83 9.74 24.98
N ASN A 281 28.81 10.19 24.21
CA ASN A 281 28.13 11.48 24.36
C ASN A 281 26.65 11.29 24.01
N LYS A 282 25.91 10.65 24.89
CA LYS A 282 24.50 10.27 24.69
C LYS A 282 23.60 11.51 24.65
N ALA A 283 22.78 11.61 23.62
CA ALA A 283 21.69 12.58 23.55
C ALA A 283 20.65 12.27 24.64
N LYS A 284 20.08 13.34 25.22
CA LYS A 284 19.08 13.21 26.29
C LYS A 284 17.69 12.86 25.74
N GLU A 285 17.39 13.36 24.55
CA GLU A 285 16.09 13.24 23.91
C GLU A 285 16.26 12.69 22.50
N ALA A 286 15.39 11.76 22.12
CA ALA A 286 15.30 11.26 20.76
C ALA A 286 14.75 12.37 19.84
N ILE A 287 15.06 12.29 18.55
CA ILE A 287 14.38 13.07 17.53
C ILE A 287 12.92 12.61 17.53
N GLY A 288 11.96 13.55 17.41
CA GLY A 288 10.55 13.22 17.33
C GLY A 288 10.35 12.13 16.26
N GLY A 289 9.93 10.95 16.71
CA GLY A 289 9.82 9.79 15.85
C GLY A 289 8.54 9.81 15.02
N PHE A 290 8.50 8.94 14.02
CA PHE A 290 7.29 8.69 13.27
C PHE A 290 6.30 7.89 14.11
N GLU A 291 5.02 8.15 13.95
CA GLU A 291 4.00 7.20 14.40
C GLU A 291 4.26 5.86 13.71
N LYS A 292 4.05 4.75 14.45
CA LYS A 292 4.13 3.43 13.81
C LYS A 292 3.07 3.32 12.72
N ALA A 293 3.45 2.77 11.58
CA ALA A 293 2.49 2.48 10.52
C ALA A 293 1.35 1.63 11.08
N LYS A 294 0.13 2.08 10.88
CA LYS A 294 -1.08 1.36 11.26
C LYS A 294 -1.60 0.62 10.03
N ALA A 295 -1.81 -0.68 10.14
CA ALA A 295 -2.46 -1.42 9.09
C ALA A 295 -3.96 -1.08 9.07
N PHE A 296 -4.49 -0.86 7.88
CA PHE A 296 -5.91 -0.53 7.66
C PHE A 296 -6.67 -1.67 6.97
N VAL A 297 -5.95 -2.48 6.19
CA VAL A 297 -6.50 -3.59 5.42
C VAL A 297 -5.87 -4.89 5.91
N PHE A 298 -6.68 -5.92 6.09
CA PHE A 298 -6.24 -7.22 6.59
C PHE A 298 -6.72 -8.32 5.66
N ALA A 299 -5.84 -9.30 5.38
CA ALA A 299 -6.20 -10.50 4.65
C ALA A 299 -5.50 -11.73 5.24
N GLY A 300 -6.15 -12.87 5.17
CA GLY A 300 -5.51 -14.15 5.45
C GLY A 300 -4.68 -14.58 4.26
N LEU A 301 -3.41 -14.94 4.47
CA LEU A 301 -2.53 -15.55 3.49
C LEU A 301 -2.27 -17.01 3.87
N TYR A 302 -2.58 -17.91 2.97
CA TYR A 302 -2.46 -19.36 3.19
C TYR A 302 -1.65 -19.99 2.06
N PRO A 303 -0.65 -20.83 2.37
CA PRO A 303 0.04 -21.58 1.33
C PRO A 303 -0.89 -22.65 0.74
N ILE A 304 -0.81 -22.86 -0.57
CA ILE A 304 -1.58 -23.93 -1.24
C ILE A 304 -1.12 -25.29 -0.72
N GLU A 305 0.19 -25.47 -0.56
CA GLU A 305 0.79 -26.67 0.03
C GLU A 305 0.94 -26.46 1.54
N THR A 306 0.28 -27.29 2.34
CA THR A 306 0.22 -27.12 3.80
C THR A 306 1.55 -27.27 4.50
N ASP A 307 2.53 -27.96 3.92
CA ASP A 307 3.91 -28.09 4.41
C ASP A 307 4.75 -26.82 4.23
N LYS A 308 4.28 -25.87 3.40
CA LYS A 308 4.91 -24.56 3.17
C LYS A 308 4.57 -23.48 4.22
N PHE A 309 3.92 -23.82 5.31
CA PHE A 309 3.57 -22.86 6.37
C PHE A 309 4.81 -22.20 7.01
N GLU A 310 5.84 -22.99 7.30
CA GLU A 310 7.10 -22.47 7.87
C GLU A 310 7.85 -21.61 6.85
N ASP A 311 7.87 -22.00 5.57
CA ASP A 311 8.48 -21.21 4.51
C ASP A 311 7.77 -19.84 4.37
N LEU A 312 6.44 -19.81 4.51
CA LEU A 312 5.67 -18.56 4.49
C LEU A 312 6.00 -17.68 5.70
N ARG A 313 6.15 -18.27 6.88
CA ARG A 313 6.57 -17.53 8.08
C ARG A 313 7.94 -16.87 7.87
N ASP A 314 8.91 -17.65 7.41
CA ASP A 314 10.27 -17.15 7.16
C ASP A 314 10.30 -16.06 6.08
N ALA A 315 9.46 -16.18 5.05
CA ALA A 315 9.31 -15.17 4.01
C ALA A 315 8.69 -13.87 4.55
N LEU A 316 7.63 -13.97 5.37
CA LEU A 316 7.00 -12.81 6.03
C LEU A 316 7.98 -12.12 6.99
N ASP A 317 8.76 -12.89 7.75
CA ASP A 317 9.83 -12.35 8.61
C ASP A 317 10.86 -11.55 7.79
N LYS A 318 11.33 -12.10 6.68
CA LYS A 318 12.27 -11.41 5.78
C LYS A 318 11.66 -10.17 5.14
N LEU A 319 10.41 -10.23 4.69
CA LEU A 319 9.73 -9.04 4.13
C LEU A 319 9.55 -7.94 5.18
N LYS A 320 9.15 -8.29 6.40
CA LYS A 320 9.01 -7.35 7.52
C LYS A 320 10.32 -6.64 7.87
N LEU A 321 11.47 -7.25 7.61
CA LEU A 321 12.77 -6.61 7.76
C LEU A 321 12.96 -5.45 6.78
N ASN A 322 12.38 -5.56 5.59
CA ASN A 322 12.49 -4.57 4.52
C ASN A 322 11.29 -3.62 4.44
N ASP A 323 10.19 -3.99 5.10
CA ASP A 323 8.95 -3.22 5.16
C ASP A 323 8.35 -3.30 6.57
N SER A 324 8.65 -2.31 7.39
CA SER A 324 8.21 -2.25 8.78
C SER A 324 6.70 -2.02 8.95
N SER A 325 5.98 -1.75 7.88
CA SER A 325 4.53 -1.52 7.91
C SER A 325 3.74 -2.83 7.94
N ILE A 326 4.35 -3.95 7.56
CA ILE A 326 3.72 -5.27 7.58
C ILE A 326 3.56 -5.75 9.02
N THR A 327 2.34 -6.11 9.37
CA THR A 327 2.02 -6.82 10.61
C THR A 327 1.42 -8.17 10.27
N TYR A 328 1.75 -9.22 11.01
CA TYR A 328 1.14 -10.52 10.80
C TYR A 328 1.08 -11.33 12.11
N GLU A 329 0.09 -12.19 12.18
CA GLU A 329 -0.12 -13.14 13.26
C GLU A 329 -0.59 -14.49 12.71
N PRO A 330 -0.26 -15.61 13.35
CA PRO A 330 -0.73 -16.93 12.94
C PRO A 330 -2.25 -17.00 12.94
N GLU A 331 -2.81 -17.59 11.88
CA GLU A 331 -4.25 -17.81 11.73
C GLU A 331 -4.52 -19.24 11.28
N THR A 332 -5.65 -19.78 11.70
CA THR A 332 -6.10 -21.12 11.27
C THR A 332 -7.50 -21.02 10.69
N SER A 333 -7.65 -21.49 9.45
CA SER A 333 -8.94 -21.65 8.79
C SER A 333 -9.33 -23.12 8.72
N LEU A 334 -10.60 -23.42 8.97
CA LEU A 334 -11.13 -24.78 8.83
C LEU A 334 -11.07 -25.25 7.37
N ALA A 335 -11.17 -24.32 6.42
CA ALA A 335 -11.16 -24.59 4.99
C ALA A 335 -9.75 -24.64 4.40
N LEU A 336 -8.84 -23.73 4.83
CA LEU A 336 -7.54 -23.50 4.21
C LEU A 336 -6.36 -24.03 5.04
N GLY A 337 -6.58 -24.40 6.31
CA GLY A 337 -5.54 -24.88 7.21
C GLY A 337 -4.79 -23.75 7.90
N PHE A 338 -3.48 -23.89 8.07
CA PHE A 338 -2.62 -22.92 8.74
C PHE A 338 -2.15 -21.84 7.77
N GLY A 339 -2.19 -20.58 8.23
CA GLY A 339 -1.75 -19.40 7.49
C GLY A 339 -1.47 -18.25 8.43
N PHE A 340 -1.48 -17.04 7.88
CA PHE A 340 -1.26 -15.82 8.64
C PHE A 340 -2.32 -14.77 8.28
N ARG A 341 -2.85 -14.09 9.31
CA ARG A 341 -3.57 -12.83 9.15
C ARG A 341 -2.54 -11.72 8.99
N VAL A 342 -2.52 -11.08 7.83
CA VAL A 342 -1.53 -10.05 7.51
C VAL A 342 -2.24 -8.71 7.40
N GLY A 343 -1.65 -7.69 8.02
CA GLY A 343 -2.10 -6.30 7.95
C GLY A 343 -1.26 -5.50 6.96
N PHE A 344 -1.94 -4.70 6.16
CA PHE A 344 -1.39 -3.90 5.07
C PHE A 344 -1.83 -2.44 5.20
N LEU A 345 -1.07 -1.53 4.58
CA LEU A 345 -1.42 -0.10 4.52
C LEU A 345 -2.65 0.16 3.64
N GLY A 346 -2.80 -0.62 2.56
CA GLY A 346 -3.91 -0.53 1.62
C GLY A 346 -3.95 -1.72 0.67
N LEU A 347 -4.81 -1.65 -0.34
CA LEU A 347 -5.01 -2.75 -1.29
C LEU A 347 -3.80 -2.97 -2.21
N LEU A 348 -3.22 -1.89 -2.75
CA LEU A 348 -2.03 -1.98 -3.60
C LEU A 348 -0.85 -2.56 -2.81
N HIS A 349 -0.69 -2.15 -1.54
CA HIS A 349 0.33 -2.71 -0.67
C HIS A 349 0.13 -4.24 -0.49
N MET A 350 -1.12 -4.69 -0.26
CA MET A 350 -1.45 -6.13 -0.18
C MET A 350 -1.07 -6.89 -1.45
N GLU A 351 -1.41 -6.33 -2.63
CA GLU A 351 -1.07 -6.95 -3.92
C GLU A 351 0.44 -7.05 -4.12
N VAL A 352 1.17 -5.99 -3.82
CA VAL A 352 2.63 -5.94 -3.92
C VAL A 352 3.28 -6.99 -3.02
N ILE A 353 2.87 -7.06 -1.75
CA ILE A 353 3.42 -8.03 -0.80
C ILE A 353 3.12 -9.47 -1.22
N LYS A 354 1.88 -9.75 -1.67
CA LYS A 354 1.53 -11.07 -2.20
C LYS A 354 2.40 -11.44 -3.40
N GLU A 355 2.54 -10.53 -4.37
CA GLU A 355 3.35 -10.76 -5.57
C GLU A 355 4.83 -10.97 -5.23
N ARG A 356 5.37 -10.23 -4.25
CA ARG A 356 6.73 -10.45 -3.74
C ARG A 356 6.90 -11.82 -3.08
N LEU A 357 5.94 -12.26 -2.26
CA LEU A 357 5.95 -13.61 -1.67
C LEU A 357 5.96 -14.70 -2.75
N GLU A 358 5.16 -14.52 -3.81
CA GLU A 358 5.10 -15.47 -4.92
C GLU A 358 6.39 -15.48 -5.76
N ARG A 359 6.94 -14.30 -6.10
CA ARG A 359 8.11 -14.20 -7.00
C ARG A 359 9.45 -14.39 -6.30
N GLU A 360 9.67 -13.73 -5.14
CA GLU A 360 10.96 -13.73 -4.45
C GLU A 360 11.17 -15.01 -3.62
N PHE A 361 10.07 -15.60 -3.10
CA PHE A 361 10.14 -16.77 -2.21
C PHE A 361 9.53 -18.03 -2.81
N ASN A 362 9.03 -17.97 -4.04
CA ASN A 362 8.42 -19.10 -4.76
C ASN A 362 7.32 -19.80 -3.96
N LEU A 363 6.40 -19.00 -3.41
CA LEU A 363 5.26 -19.45 -2.61
C LEU A 363 3.96 -19.28 -3.41
N ASP A 364 3.21 -20.36 -3.60
CA ASP A 364 1.86 -20.27 -4.14
C ASP A 364 0.87 -20.03 -3.00
N LEU A 365 0.16 -18.87 -3.04
CA LEU A 365 -0.64 -18.38 -1.94
C LEU A 365 -2.12 -18.19 -2.30
N ILE A 366 -2.99 -18.55 -1.37
CA ILE A 366 -4.39 -18.14 -1.36
C ILE A 366 -4.53 -16.93 -0.43
N ALA A 367 -5.03 -15.83 -0.99
CA ALA A 367 -5.43 -14.66 -0.19
C ALA A 367 -6.95 -14.69 0.03
N THR A 368 -7.39 -14.45 1.26
CA THR A 368 -8.81 -14.21 1.54
C THR A 368 -9.21 -12.80 1.09
N ALA A 369 -10.51 -12.53 1.06
CA ALA A 369 -10.99 -11.16 0.82
C ALA A 369 -10.39 -10.19 1.83
N PRO A 370 -9.95 -8.98 1.39
CA PRO A 370 -9.48 -7.97 2.30
C PRO A 370 -10.61 -7.48 3.20
N THR A 371 -10.27 -7.25 4.45
CA THR A 371 -11.19 -6.77 5.49
C THR A 371 -10.57 -5.58 6.22
N VAL A 372 -11.38 -4.90 7.01
CA VAL A 372 -10.95 -3.78 7.86
C VAL A 372 -11.11 -4.16 9.32
N THR A 373 -10.56 -3.37 10.24
CA THR A 373 -10.80 -3.56 11.67
C THR A 373 -12.20 -3.06 12.02
N TYR A 374 -12.99 -3.89 12.70
CA TYR A 374 -14.29 -3.51 13.27
C TYR A 374 -14.17 -3.40 14.79
N GLU A 375 -14.86 -2.43 15.37
CA GLU A 375 -15.02 -2.28 16.81
C GLU A 375 -16.39 -2.80 17.22
N ILE A 376 -16.41 -3.88 18.00
CA ILE A 376 -17.61 -4.55 18.46
C ILE A 376 -17.85 -4.17 19.93
N TYR A 377 -18.89 -3.42 20.19
CA TYR A 377 -19.34 -3.13 21.53
C TYR A 377 -20.30 -4.23 21.97
N GLN A 378 -19.92 -4.96 23.03
CA GLN A 378 -20.75 -6.05 23.54
C GLN A 378 -21.76 -5.55 24.58
N THR A 379 -22.82 -6.33 24.80
CA THR A 379 -23.90 -6.02 25.75
C THR A 379 -23.44 -5.96 27.22
N ASP A 380 -22.27 -6.52 27.53
CA ASP A 380 -21.60 -6.45 28.84
C ASP A 380 -20.69 -5.23 28.99
N GLY A 381 -20.57 -4.41 27.94
CA GLY A 381 -19.75 -3.21 27.89
C GLY A 381 -18.29 -3.45 27.44
N GLU A 382 -17.91 -4.68 27.09
CA GLU A 382 -16.59 -4.98 26.55
C GLU A 382 -16.46 -4.50 25.10
N LEU A 383 -15.29 -3.90 24.77
CA LEU A 383 -14.91 -3.55 23.42
C LEU A 383 -13.97 -4.61 22.84
N VAL A 384 -14.40 -5.28 21.79
CA VAL A 384 -13.58 -6.25 21.03
C VAL A 384 -13.29 -5.70 19.65
N LYS A 385 -12.01 -5.68 19.26
CA LYS A 385 -11.59 -5.33 17.89
C LYS A 385 -11.36 -6.61 17.11
N ILE A 386 -12.00 -6.74 15.97
CA ILE A 386 -11.85 -7.90 15.08
C ILE A 386 -11.39 -7.47 13.69
N GLN A 387 -10.60 -8.29 13.07
CA GLN A 387 -10.09 -8.14 11.70
C GLN A 387 -10.55 -9.30 10.81
N ASN A 388 -10.91 -10.41 11.42
CA ASN A 388 -11.46 -11.58 10.75
C ASN A 388 -12.98 -11.65 10.97
N PRO A 389 -13.81 -11.66 9.91
CA PRO A 389 -15.26 -11.80 10.04
C PRO A 389 -15.71 -13.05 10.80
N SER A 390 -14.91 -14.14 10.76
CA SER A 390 -15.25 -15.37 11.47
C SER A 390 -15.23 -15.23 13.00
N GLU A 391 -14.50 -14.22 13.53
CA GLU A 391 -14.39 -13.92 14.96
C GLU A 391 -15.54 -13.08 15.51
N LEU A 392 -16.48 -12.67 14.65
CA LEU A 392 -17.61 -11.86 15.10
C LEU A 392 -18.40 -12.61 16.19
N PRO A 393 -18.59 -12.01 17.39
CA PRO A 393 -19.38 -12.61 18.45
C PRO A 393 -20.80 -12.94 18.01
N PRO A 394 -21.50 -13.86 18.70
CA PRO A 394 -22.91 -14.12 18.45
C PRO A 394 -23.77 -12.85 18.58
N VAL A 395 -24.75 -12.68 17.68
CA VAL A 395 -25.58 -11.45 17.57
C VAL A 395 -26.21 -11.01 18.90
N ASN A 396 -26.57 -11.97 19.78
CA ASN A 396 -27.14 -11.68 21.09
C ASN A 396 -26.17 -11.06 22.11
N LYS A 397 -24.87 -11.08 21.81
CA LYS A 397 -23.83 -10.43 22.61
C LYS A 397 -23.39 -9.08 22.07
N ILE A 398 -23.85 -8.70 20.90
CA ILE A 398 -23.47 -7.45 20.23
C ILE A 398 -24.51 -6.37 20.58
N ASP A 399 -24.06 -5.25 21.11
CA ASP A 399 -24.87 -4.05 21.27
C ASP A 399 -24.85 -3.25 19.95
N HIS A 400 -23.67 -2.84 19.49
CA HIS A 400 -23.50 -2.20 18.19
C HIS A 400 -22.10 -2.46 17.60
N ILE A 401 -21.96 -2.27 16.30
CA ILE A 401 -20.71 -2.42 15.55
C ILE A 401 -20.31 -1.06 14.99
N LYS A 402 -19.04 -0.69 15.17
CA LYS A 402 -18.46 0.46 14.47
C LYS A 402 -17.50 0.01 13.39
N GLU A 403 -17.53 0.70 12.26
CA GLU A 403 -16.65 0.51 11.12
C GLU A 403 -15.81 1.77 10.87
N PRO A 404 -14.57 1.61 10.34
CA PRO A 404 -13.70 2.74 10.05
C PRO A 404 -14.22 3.51 8.83
N TYR A 405 -14.20 4.83 8.93
CA TYR A 405 -14.49 5.75 7.83
C TYR A 405 -13.22 6.44 7.36
N VAL A 406 -13.25 6.82 6.10
CA VAL A 406 -12.20 7.62 5.47
C VAL A 406 -12.81 8.84 4.79
N LYS A 407 -12.06 9.93 4.75
CA LYS A 407 -12.35 11.08 3.91
C LYS A 407 -11.74 10.83 2.54
N ALA A 408 -12.58 10.58 1.56
CA ALA A 408 -12.22 10.36 0.17
C ALA A 408 -12.18 11.68 -0.58
N THR A 409 -11.04 12.02 -1.19
CA THR A 409 -10.84 13.20 -2.03
C THR A 409 -10.73 12.76 -3.49
N ILE A 410 -11.62 13.29 -4.33
CA ILE A 410 -11.67 12.94 -5.76
C ILE A 410 -11.61 14.21 -6.59
N ILE A 411 -10.71 14.27 -7.55
CA ILE A 411 -10.70 15.31 -8.59
C ILE A 411 -11.07 14.67 -9.92
N THR A 412 -12.06 15.25 -10.60
CA THR A 412 -12.61 14.69 -11.83
C THR A 412 -13.09 15.77 -12.80
N PRO A 413 -13.09 15.49 -14.12
CA PRO A 413 -13.83 16.33 -15.06
C PRO A 413 -15.32 16.39 -14.70
N SER A 414 -15.94 17.59 -14.87
CA SER A 414 -17.34 17.85 -14.52
C SER A 414 -18.34 16.95 -15.25
N GLU A 415 -18.00 16.47 -16.45
CA GLU A 415 -18.84 15.55 -17.23
C GLU A 415 -19.11 14.21 -16.53
N PHE A 416 -18.20 13.74 -15.64
CA PHE A 416 -18.36 12.48 -14.90
C PHE A 416 -19.02 12.64 -13.53
N LEU A 417 -19.27 13.88 -13.09
CA LEU A 417 -19.78 14.19 -11.75
C LEU A 417 -21.02 13.39 -11.38
N GLY A 418 -22.03 13.34 -12.27
CA GLY A 418 -23.28 12.63 -11.99
C GLY A 418 -23.10 11.13 -11.73
N ASN A 419 -22.25 10.48 -12.51
CA ASN A 419 -21.96 9.06 -12.34
C ASN A 419 -21.19 8.78 -11.04
N LEU A 420 -20.29 9.68 -10.66
CA LEU A 420 -19.52 9.55 -9.41
C LEU A 420 -20.39 9.75 -8.17
N ILE A 421 -21.30 10.71 -8.17
CA ILE A 421 -22.24 10.89 -7.06
C ILE A 421 -23.10 9.63 -6.88
N ILE A 422 -23.55 9.00 -7.97
CA ILE A 422 -24.29 7.74 -7.91
C ILE A 422 -23.42 6.62 -7.31
N LEU A 423 -22.16 6.49 -7.75
CA LEU A 423 -21.23 5.51 -7.20
C LEU A 423 -21.00 5.72 -5.71
N LEU A 424 -20.67 6.95 -5.30
CA LEU A 424 -20.39 7.29 -3.90
C LEU A 424 -21.61 7.05 -2.99
N ASN A 425 -22.82 7.41 -3.44
CA ASN A 425 -24.03 7.11 -2.70
C ASN A 425 -24.28 5.60 -2.56
N ARG A 426 -24.02 4.81 -3.61
CA ARG A 426 -24.08 3.34 -3.52
C ARG A 426 -23.07 2.76 -2.54
N LYS A 427 -21.93 3.42 -2.38
CA LYS A 427 -20.87 3.07 -1.42
C LYS A 427 -21.08 3.71 -0.04
N ARG A 428 -22.30 4.15 0.28
CA ARG A 428 -22.69 4.77 1.56
C ARG A 428 -21.91 6.04 1.90
N GLY A 429 -21.38 6.70 0.87
CA GLY A 429 -20.64 7.95 1.03
C GLY A 429 -21.55 9.11 1.45
N VAL A 430 -21.07 9.93 2.36
CA VAL A 430 -21.69 11.19 2.78
C VAL A 430 -20.88 12.34 2.21
N GLN A 431 -21.51 13.18 1.41
CA GLN A 431 -20.85 14.35 0.81
C GLN A 431 -20.48 15.36 1.88
N VAL A 432 -19.20 15.73 1.93
CA VAL A 432 -18.64 16.75 2.82
C VAL A 432 -18.48 18.07 2.07
N LYS A 433 -17.87 18.00 0.87
CA LYS A 433 -17.53 19.18 0.08
C LYS A 433 -17.64 18.89 -1.41
N MET A 434 -17.99 19.90 -2.18
CA MET A 434 -17.94 19.89 -3.65
C MET A 434 -17.60 21.28 -4.13
N ASP A 435 -16.42 21.40 -4.77
CA ASP A 435 -15.92 22.67 -5.28
C ASP A 435 -15.55 22.55 -6.77
N TYR A 436 -15.89 23.56 -7.55
CA TYR A 436 -15.43 23.68 -8.93
C TYR A 436 -14.06 24.37 -8.96
N ILE A 437 -13.02 23.60 -9.24
CA ILE A 437 -11.64 24.14 -9.44
C ILE A 437 -11.60 25.01 -10.67
N THR A 438 -12.15 24.49 -11.76
CA THR A 438 -12.42 25.18 -13.03
C THR A 438 -13.83 24.78 -13.48
N PRO A 439 -14.43 25.45 -14.47
CA PRO A 439 -15.72 25.01 -15.00
C PRO A 439 -15.75 23.56 -15.48
N GLU A 440 -14.57 22.99 -15.81
CA GLU A 440 -14.41 21.64 -16.35
C GLU A 440 -13.93 20.62 -15.32
N ARG A 441 -13.46 21.05 -14.13
CA ARG A 441 -12.90 20.17 -13.09
C ARG A 441 -13.53 20.42 -11.73
N VAL A 442 -13.87 19.35 -11.04
CA VAL A 442 -14.54 19.38 -9.73
C VAL A 442 -13.73 18.58 -8.71
N LEU A 443 -13.61 19.15 -7.51
CA LEU A 443 -13.11 18.47 -6.32
C LEU A 443 -14.32 18.02 -5.49
N LEU A 444 -14.30 16.75 -5.12
CA LEU A 444 -15.31 16.12 -4.26
C LEU A 444 -14.63 15.59 -3.00
N GLU A 445 -15.18 15.89 -1.84
CA GLU A 445 -14.81 15.25 -0.57
C GLU A 445 -16.03 14.50 -0.01
N TYR A 446 -15.82 13.24 0.32
CA TYR A 446 -16.83 12.33 0.85
C TYR A 446 -16.30 11.54 2.04
N ASP A 447 -17.11 11.43 3.09
CA ASP A 447 -16.87 10.43 4.13
C ASP A 447 -17.44 9.09 3.68
N VAL A 448 -16.59 8.07 3.55
CA VAL A 448 -16.97 6.75 3.04
C VAL A 448 -16.47 5.67 3.99
N PRO A 449 -17.27 4.60 4.25
CA PRO A 449 -16.74 3.45 4.99
C PRO A 449 -15.54 2.83 4.26
N LEU A 450 -14.43 2.60 4.96
CA LEU A 450 -13.21 2.07 4.35
C LEU A 450 -13.45 0.73 3.64
N ASN A 451 -14.28 -0.14 4.19
CA ASN A 451 -14.61 -1.44 3.57
C ASN A 451 -15.26 -1.32 2.19
N GLU A 452 -16.00 -0.24 1.92
CA GLU A 452 -16.61 0.01 0.61
C GLU A 452 -15.60 0.48 -0.45
N ILE A 453 -14.43 0.97 -0.01
CA ILE A 453 -13.33 1.43 -0.88
C ILE A 453 -12.38 0.27 -1.20
N VAL A 454 -12.04 -0.53 -0.21
CA VAL A 454 -11.01 -1.56 -0.29
C VAL A 454 -11.29 -2.64 -1.35
N MET A 455 -12.56 -2.88 -1.69
CA MET A 455 -12.92 -3.99 -2.60
C MET A 455 -12.71 -3.64 -4.09
N ASP A 456 -13.49 -2.72 -4.61
CA ASP A 456 -13.60 -2.50 -6.08
C ASP A 456 -13.77 -1.04 -6.48
N PHE A 457 -13.68 -0.13 -5.51
CA PHE A 457 -14.01 1.28 -5.72
C PHE A 457 -13.09 1.94 -6.76
N TYR A 458 -11.78 1.68 -6.68
CA TYR A 458 -10.79 2.29 -7.57
C TYR A 458 -10.98 1.87 -9.03
N ASP A 459 -11.26 0.60 -9.27
CA ASP A 459 -11.51 0.07 -10.61
C ASP A 459 -12.80 0.65 -11.21
N LYS A 460 -13.84 0.76 -10.39
CA LYS A 460 -15.11 1.40 -10.78
C LYS A 460 -14.94 2.88 -11.04
N LEU A 461 -14.19 3.58 -10.19
CA LEU A 461 -13.86 4.99 -10.38
C LEU A 461 -13.18 5.21 -11.72
N LYS A 462 -12.09 4.46 -12.00
CA LYS A 462 -11.37 4.53 -13.28
C LYS A 462 -12.27 4.21 -14.47
N SER A 463 -13.06 3.16 -14.38
CA SER A 463 -13.95 2.75 -15.47
C SER A 463 -15.00 3.81 -15.78
N LEU A 464 -15.65 4.38 -14.76
CA LEU A 464 -16.70 5.41 -14.93
C LEU A 464 -16.16 6.73 -15.46
N THR A 465 -14.91 7.05 -15.15
CA THR A 465 -14.27 8.31 -15.54
C THR A 465 -13.27 8.16 -16.67
N LYS A 466 -13.21 6.99 -17.31
CA LYS A 466 -12.23 6.67 -18.38
C LYS A 466 -10.78 6.91 -17.95
N GLY A 467 -10.49 6.77 -16.67
CA GLY A 467 -9.17 7.02 -16.08
C GLY A 467 -8.85 8.48 -15.75
N TYR A 468 -9.79 9.42 -15.96
CA TYR A 468 -9.54 10.85 -15.71
C TYR A 468 -9.75 11.30 -14.27
N ALA A 469 -10.34 10.49 -13.39
CA ALA A 469 -10.46 10.84 -11.98
C ALA A 469 -9.25 10.40 -11.19
N SER A 470 -8.71 11.31 -10.38
CA SER A 470 -7.77 10.98 -9.33
C SER A 470 -8.48 10.77 -8.00
N PHE A 471 -7.90 9.96 -7.16
CA PHE A 471 -8.45 9.55 -5.88
C PHE A 471 -7.37 9.47 -4.82
N ASP A 472 -7.69 10.00 -3.65
CA ASP A 472 -6.91 9.89 -2.44
C ASP A 472 -7.84 9.69 -1.25
N TYR A 473 -7.36 9.13 -0.14
CA TYR A 473 -8.16 8.98 1.06
C TYR A 473 -7.33 9.05 2.33
N GLU A 474 -7.91 9.57 3.39
CA GLU A 474 -7.31 9.62 4.72
C GLU A 474 -8.26 9.01 5.76
N PRO A 475 -7.75 8.19 6.71
CA PRO A 475 -8.57 7.67 7.80
C PRO A 475 -9.10 8.79 8.68
N ILE A 476 -10.36 8.68 9.08
CA ILE A 476 -10.98 9.62 10.03
C ILE A 476 -11.39 8.88 11.31
N GLU A 477 -12.63 8.60 11.53
CA GLU A 477 -13.16 8.03 12.76
C GLU A 477 -13.91 6.72 12.52
N PHE A 478 -14.23 6.02 13.60
CA PHE A 478 -15.13 4.87 13.57
C PHE A 478 -16.56 5.33 13.78
N ARG A 479 -17.50 4.91 12.90
CA ARG A 479 -18.93 5.22 13.00
C ARG A 479 -19.76 3.95 13.13
N VAL A 480 -20.90 4.06 13.84
CA VAL A 480 -21.85 2.95 14.01
C VAL A 480 -22.46 2.60 12.66
N GLY A 481 -22.43 1.30 12.31
CA GLY A 481 -23.06 0.74 11.12
C GLY A 481 -24.03 -0.40 11.44
N ASP A 482 -25.13 -0.49 10.69
CA ASP A 482 -26.01 -1.68 10.72
C ASP A 482 -25.37 -2.79 9.87
N LEU A 483 -24.50 -3.57 10.50
CA LEU A 483 -23.66 -4.56 9.85
C LEU A 483 -24.00 -5.97 10.32
N VAL A 484 -23.93 -6.93 9.39
CA VAL A 484 -24.15 -8.35 9.67
C VAL A 484 -23.06 -9.21 9.06
N LYS A 485 -22.80 -10.35 9.70
CA LYS A 485 -21.91 -11.39 9.14
C LYS A 485 -22.69 -12.23 8.14
N LEU A 486 -22.17 -12.34 6.94
CA LEU A 486 -22.64 -13.21 5.88
C LEU A 486 -21.72 -14.42 5.82
N ASP A 487 -22.22 -15.59 6.19
CA ASP A 487 -21.50 -16.87 6.14
C ASP A 487 -21.85 -17.64 4.87
N ILE A 488 -20.83 -18.27 4.27
CA ILE A 488 -21.00 -19.16 3.11
C ILE A 488 -20.88 -20.61 3.54
N LYS A 489 -21.86 -21.43 3.15
CA LYS A 489 -21.88 -22.86 3.40
C LYS A 489 -21.79 -23.62 2.08
N VAL A 490 -20.86 -24.56 2.00
CA VAL A 490 -20.71 -25.45 0.83
C VAL A 490 -20.96 -26.89 1.27
N ALA A 491 -21.90 -27.55 0.63
CA ALA A 491 -22.36 -28.89 1.00
C ALA A 491 -22.87 -29.01 2.47
N GLY A 492 -23.23 -27.90 3.09
CA GLY A 492 -23.71 -27.80 4.48
C GLY A 492 -22.64 -27.43 5.50
N GLU A 493 -21.37 -27.41 5.13
CA GLU A 493 -20.25 -26.99 5.98
C GLU A 493 -19.96 -25.49 5.78
N ASN A 494 -19.67 -24.78 6.87
CA ASN A 494 -19.30 -23.38 6.84
C ASN A 494 -17.87 -23.23 6.31
N VAL A 495 -17.67 -22.29 5.37
CA VAL A 495 -16.35 -21.93 4.83
C VAL A 495 -15.96 -20.57 5.42
N ASP A 496 -15.25 -20.60 6.54
CA ASP A 496 -14.86 -19.42 7.33
C ASP A 496 -14.08 -18.37 6.51
N ALA A 497 -13.21 -18.83 5.62
CA ALA A 497 -12.43 -17.97 4.72
C ALA A 497 -13.25 -17.16 3.69
N LEU A 498 -14.55 -17.50 3.52
CA LEU A 498 -15.50 -16.80 2.65
C LEU A 498 -16.52 -15.96 3.44
N SER A 499 -16.40 -15.91 4.77
CA SER A 499 -17.26 -15.06 5.60
C SER A 499 -16.89 -13.59 5.41
N ILE A 500 -17.90 -12.72 5.27
CA ILE A 500 -17.73 -11.27 5.12
C ILE A 500 -18.68 -10.52 6.05
N ILE A 501 -18.30 -9.28 6.42
CA ILE A 501 -19.19 -8.34 7.12
C ILE A 501 -19.71 -7.36 6.09
N VAL A 502 -21.03 -7.23 6.03
CA VAL A 502 -21.73 -6.40 5.03
C VAL A 502 -22.86 -5.60 5.69
N PRO A 503 -23.27 -4.47 5.09
CA PRO A 503 -24.48 -3.77 5.52
C PRO A 503 -25.70 -4.69 5.46
N ASN A 504 -26.53 -4.65 6.50
CA ASN A 504 -27.71 -5.51 6.64
C ASN A 504 -28.67 -5.37 5.43
N GLU A 505 -28.87 -4.14 4.95
CA GLU A 505 -29.71 -3.85 3.78
C GLU A 505 -29.19 -4.50 2.48
N LYS A 506 -27.88 -4.65 2.32
CA LYS A 506 -27.23 -5.24 1.14
C LYS A 506 -26.96 -6.74 1.28
N ALA A 507 -27.16 -7.32 2.46
CA ALA A 507 -26.77 -8.70 2.75
C ALA A 507 -27.43 -9.71 1.83
N GLN A 508 -28.72 -9.50 1.46
CA GLN A 508 -29.46 -10.42 0.59
C GLN A 508 -28.97 -10.38 -0.86
N SER A 509 -28.70 -9.19 -1.42
CA SER A 509 -28.15 -9.04 -2.78
C SER A 509 -26.76 -9.61 -2.86
N LYS A 510 -25.86 -9.22 -1.94
CA LYS A 510 -24.49 -9.72 -1.84
C LYS A 510 -24.45 -11.25 -1.69
N GLY A 511 -25.32 -11.81 -0.85
CA GLY A 511 -25.42 -13.26 -0.67
C GLY A 511 -25.81 -13.99 -1.95
N ARG A 512 -26.76 -13.44 -2.74
CA ARG A 512 -27.16 -14.03 -4.04
C ARG A 512 -26.04 -13.97 -5.07
N GLU A 513 -25.39 -12.82 -5.19
CA GLU A 513 -24.28 -12.61 -6.12
C GLU A 513 -23.14 -13.60 -5.82
N LEU A 514 -22.76 -13.73 -4.54
CA LEU A 514 -21.68 -14.61 -4.10
C LEU A 514 -21.98 -16.08 -4.39
N VAL A 515 -23.18 -16.58 -4.02
CA VAL A 515 -23.52 -17.97 -4.31
C VAL A 515 -23.66 -18.26 -5.81
N SER A 516 -24.08 -17.25 -6.61
CA SER A 516 -24.16 -17.38 -8.08
C SER A 516 -22.76 -17.43 -8.71
N ALA A 517 -21.85 -16.55 -8.29
CA ALA A 517 -20.46 -16.56 -8.75
C ALA A 517 -19.76 -17.89 -8.39
N MET A 518 -19.93 -18.34 -7.15
CA MET A 518 -19.35 -19.61 -6.69
C MET A 518 -19.91 -20.82 -7.46
N LYS A 519 -21.18 -20.82 -7.85
CA LYS A 519 -21.76 -21.90 -8.64
C LYS A 519 -21.06 -22.10 -9.99
N GLU A 520 -20.58 -21.03 -10.61
CA GLU A 520 -19.88 -21.10 -11.89
C GLU A 520 -18.44 -21.62 -11.72
N ILE A 521 -17.81 -21.30 -10.60
CA ILE A 521 -16.41 -21.62 -10.30
C ILE A 521 -16.25 -23.01 -9.70
N VAL A 522 -17.16 -23.42 -8.80
CA VAL A 522 -17.08 -24.72 -8.12
C VAL A 522 -17.30 -25.86 -9.12
N PRO A 523 -16.32 -26.76 -9.31
CA PRO A 523 -16.43 -27.82 -10.29
C PRO A 523 -17.52 -28.86 -9.91
N ARG A 524 -18.19 -29.43 -10.92
CA ARG A 524 -19.18 -30.46 -10.69
C ARG A 524 -18.55 -31.67 -10.03
N GLN A 525 -19.14 -32.12 -8.94
CA GLN A 525 -18.75 -33.32 -8.20
C GLN A 525 -19.65 -34.52 -8.57
N LEU A 526 -19.33 -35.70 -8.05
CA LEU A 526 -20.17 -36.91 -8.23
C LEU A 526 -21.52 -36.79 -7.50
N PHE A 527 -21.69 -35.81 -6.62
CA PHE A 527 -22.93 -35.50 -5.92
C PHE A 527 -23.29 -34.01 -6.10
N GLU A 528 -24.51 -33.65 -5.74
CA GLU A 528 -24.94 -32.23 -5.80
C GLU A 528 -24.33 -31.43 -4.67
N VAL A 529 -23.70 -30.30 -5.01
CA VAL A 529 -23.11 -29.36 -4.05
C VAL A 529 -24.07 -28.19 -3.87
N ALA A 530 -24.65 -28.07 -2.70
CA ALA A 530 -25.43 -26.89 -2.32
C ALA A 530 -24.48 -25.81 -1.83
N ILE A 531 -24.57 -24.61 -2.39
CA ILE A 531 -23.88 -23.39 -1.96
C ILE A 531 -24.94 -22.48 -1.36
N GLN A 532 -24.73 -22.02 -0.14
CA GLN A 532 -25.72 -21.25 0.61
C GLN A 532 -25.07 -20.06 1.28
N ALA A 533 -25.72 -18.91 1.22
CA ALA A 533 -25.39 -17.75 2.03
C ALA A 533 -26.35 -17.65 3.20
N SER A 534 -25.83 -17.38 4.41
CA SER A 534 -26.65 -17.30 5.61
C SER A 534 -26.20 -16.16 6.52
N ILE A 535 -27.16 -15.58 7.26
CA ILE A 535 -26.95 -14.66 8.38
C ILE A 535 -27.31 -15.44 9.64
N GLY A 536 -26.28 -15.80 10.43
CA GLY A 536 -26.47 -16.75 11.54
C GLY A 536 -27.08 -18.07 11.05
N ASN A 537 -28.25 -18.43 11.56
CA ASN A 537 -28.94 -19.66 11.18
C ASN A 537 -29.90 -19.50 9.96
N LYS A 538 -30.16 -18.27 9.52
CA LYS A 538 -31.11 -17.98 8.43
C LYS A 538 -30.41 -18.02 7.08
N ILE A 539 -30.81 -18.97 6.22
CA ILE A 539 -30.33 -19.01 4.82
C ILE A 539 -31.07 -17.93 4.04
N ILE A 540 -30.33 -17.03 3.39
CA ILE A 540 -30.85 -15.91 2.60
C ILE A 540 -30.71 -16.11 1.09
N ALA A 541 -29.75 -16.95 0.67
CA ALA A 541 -29.57 -17.29 -0.73
C ALA A 541 -29.07 -18.75 -0.86
N ARG A 542 -29.40 -19.40 -1.96
CA ARG A 542 -28.97 -20.77 -2.25
C ARG A 542 -28.86 -21.00 -3.75
N GLU A 543 -27.75 -21.61 -4.15
CA GLU A 543 -27.53 -22.18 -5.48
C GLU A 543 -27.09 -23.65 -5.36
N THR A 544 -27.18 -24.39 -6.46
CA THR A 544 -26.80 -25.82 -6.47
C THR A 544 -25.98 -26.13 -7.71
N VAL A 545 -24.78 -26.66 -7.52
CA VAL A 545 -23.95 -27.24 -8.58
C VAL A 545 -24.41 -28.66 -8.83
N LYS A 546 -24.92 -28.93 -10.04
CA LYS A 546 -25.44 -30.24 -10.41
C LYS A 546 -24.33 -31.28 -10.41
N SER A 547 -24.63 -32.49 -9.93
CA SER A 547 -23.69 -33.62 -9.96
C SER A 547 -23.30 -34.02 -11.39
N MET A 548 -22.05 -34.49 -11.55
CA MET A 548 -21.68 -35.26 -12.74
C MET A 548 -22.53 -36.56 -12.77
N GLY A 549 -23.33 -36.73 -13.79
CA GLY A 549 -24.20 -37.89 -13.92
C GLY A 549 -23.81 -38.74 -15.12
N LYS A 550 -23.42 -40.00 -14.88
CA LYS A 550 -23.45 -41.01 -15.95
C LYS A 550 -24.92 -41.35 -16.23
N ASN A 551 -25.35 -41.34 -17.47
CA ASN A 551 -26.69 -41.78 -17.82
C ASN A 551 -26.75 -43.32 -17.64
N VAL A 552 -27.10 -43.74 -16.41
CA VAL A 552 -27.16 -45.17 -16.05
C VAL A 552 -28.27 -45.92 -16.78
N THR A 553 -29.21 -45.20 -17.40
CA THR A 553 -30.34 -45.77 -18.16
C THR A 553 -30.08 -45.82 -19.66
N ALA A 554 -28.95 -45.28 -20.17
CA ALA A 554 -28.62 -45.25 -21.60
C ALA A 554 -28.53 -46.62 -22.25
N LYS A 555 -28.19 -47.67 -21.48
CA LYS A 555 -28.10 -49.06 -21.95
C LYS A 555 -29.37 -49.88 -21.71
N CYS A 556 -30.46 -49.27 -21.21
CA CYS A 556 -31.74 -49.95 -21.01
C CYS A 556 -32.56 -49.80 -22.28
N TYR A 557 -32.38 -50.72 -23.21
CA TYR A 557 -33.25 -50.90 -24.39
C TYR A 557 -34.57 -51.52 -23.97
N GLY A 558 -35.71 -50.95 -24.40
CA GLY A 558 -37.06 -51.47 -24.14
C GLY A 558 -37.72 -50.95 -22.87
N GLY A 559 -39.03 -51.10 -22.75
CA GLY A 559 -39.90 -50.46 -21.77
C GLY A 559 -39.84 -50.94 -20.31
N ASP A 560 -38.75 -51.58 -19.85
CA ASP A 560 -38.62 -52.00 -18.43
C ASP A 560 -38.46 -50.80 -17.46
N ILE A 561 -39.59 -50.26 -17.10
CA ILE A 561 -39.71 -49.12 -16.19
C ILE A 561 -39.17 -49.50 -14.81
N THR A 562 -39.32 -50.73 -14.36
CA THR A 562 -38.90 -51.21 -13.03
C THR A 562 -37.38 -51.26 -12.94
N ARG A 563 -36.68 -51.70 -13.99
CA ARG A 563 -35.21 -51.74 -14.04
C ARG A 563 -34.63 -50.34 -14.12
N LYS A 564 -35.23 -49.43 -14.89
CA LYS A 564 -34.83 -48.02 -14.95
C LYS A 564 -34.94 -47.36 -13.58
N ARG A 565 -36.04 -47.59 -12.85
CA ARG A 565 -36.30 -47.07 -11.53
C ARG A 565 -35.28 -47.58 -10.50
N LYS A 566 -35.00 -48.90 -10.47
CA LYS A 566 -33.98 -49.49 -9.59
C LYS A 566 -32.57 -48.93 -9.85
N LEU A 567 -32.19 -48.70 -11.10
CA LEU A 567 -30.90 -48.14 -11.45
C LEU A 567 -30.77 -46.66 -10.99
N LEU A 568 -31.84 -45.88 -11.15
CA LEU A 568 -31.90 -44.51 -10.68
C LEU A 568 -31.87 -44.43 -9.15
N GLU A 569 -32.57 -45.36 -8.45
CA GLU A 569 -32.54 -45.43 -6.98
C GLU A 569 -31.15 -45.80 -6.45
N LYS A 570 -30.48 -46.81 -7.05
CA LYS A 570 -29.09 -47.16 -6.72
C LYS A 570 -28.13 -46.00 -6.98
N GLN A 571 -28.31 -45.27 -8.07
CA GLN A 571 -27.50 -44.08 -8.34
C GLN A 571 -27.74 -42.99 -7.29
N LYS A 572 -28.99 -42.76 -6.87
CA LYS A 572 -29.37 -41.81 -5.85
C LYS A 572 -28.78 -42.18 -4.47
N GLU A 573 -28.83 -43.46 -4.09
CA GLU A 573 -28.19 -43.97 -2.87
C GLU A 573 -26.66 -43.84 -2.92
N GLY A 574 -26.03 -44.20 -4.03
CA GLY A 574 -24.59 -44.03 -4.24
C GLY A 574 -24.13 -42.56 -4.08
N LYS A 575 -24.88 -41.62 -4.71
CA LYS A 575 -24.64 -40.19 -4.56
C LYS A 575 -24.83 -39.71 -3.13
N LYS A 576 -25.83 -40.24 -2.39
CA LYS A 576 -26.08 -39.91 -1.00
C LYS A 576 -24.94 -40.35 -0.08
N ARG A 577 -24.39 -41.58 -0.32
CA ARG A 577 -23.21 -42.10 0.38
C ARG A 577 -21.96 -41.28 0.09
N MET A 578 -21.71 -40.90 -1.18
CA MET A 578 -20.58 -40.07 -1.58
C MET A 578 -20.65 -38.67 -0.95
N LYS A 579 -21.85 -38.09 -0.86
CA LYS A 579 -22.07 -36.81 -0.20
C LYS A 579 -21.73 -36.84 1.30
N ALA A 580 -21.96 -37.99 1.96
CA ALA A 580 -21.66 -38.15 3.38
C ALA A 580 -20.16 -38.31 3.70
N ILE A 581 -19.35 -38.67 2.70
CA ILE A 581 -17.92 -38.98 2.85
C ILE A 581 -17.02 -37.95 2.14
N GLY A 582 -17.54 -37.30 1.09
CA GLY A 582 -16.73 -36.42 0.22
C GLY A 582 -16.62 -35.00 0.75
N LYS A 583 -15.41 -34.55 0.97
CA LYS A 583 -15.10 -33.11 1.11
C LYS A 583 -15.12 -32.45 -0.28
N VAL A 584 -15.67 -31.24 -0.36
CA VAL A 584 -15.65 -30.45 -1.60
C VAL A 584 -14.38 -29.63 -1.61
N ASN A 585 -13.49 -29.90 -2.57
CA ASN A 585 -12.32 -29.05 -2.78
C ASN A 585 -12.76 -27.79 -3.52
N LEU A 586 -12.54 -26.64 -2.90
CA LEU A 586 -12.79 -25.33 -3.49
C LEU A 586 -11.53 -24.89 -4.25
N PRO A 587 -11.63 -24.50 -5.53
CA PRO A 587 -10.50 -23.92 -6.24
C PRO A 587 -10.19 -22.52 -5.72
N GLN A 588 -8.97 -22.05 -5.97
CA GLN A 588 -8.50 -20.72 -5.52
C GLN A 588 -9.41 -19.59 -6.00
N GLU A 589 -9.94 -19.69 -7.20
CA GLU A 589 -10.84 -18.70 -7.80
C GLU A 589 -12.15 -18.54 -7.00
N ALA A 590 -12.55 -19.54 -6.23
CA ALA A 590 -13.72 -19.43 -5.35
C ALA A 590 -13.51 -18.43 -4.22
N PHE A 591 -12.30 -18.33 -3.69
CA PHE A 591 -11.95 -17.33 -2.66
C PHE A 591 -11.81 -15.93 -3.25
N LEU A 592 -11.34 -15.82 -4.49
CA LEU A 592 -11.27 -14.56 -5.23
C LEU A 592 -12.65 -14.08 -5.71
N SER A 593 -13.66 -14.96 -5.77
CA SER A 593 -15.02 -14.56 -6.18
C SER A 593 -15.64 -13.51 -5.27
N VAL A 594 -15.23 -13.48 -3.99
CA VAL A 594 -15.67 -12.46 -3.01
C VAL A 594 -15.22 -11.07 -3.43
N LEU A 595 -14.07 -10.94 -4.09
CA LEU A 595 -13.51 -9.65 -4.56
C LEU A 595 -14.26 -9.07 -5.77
N LYS A 596 -15.03 -9.89 -6.48
CA LYS A 596 -15.72 -9.52 -7.73
C LYS A 596 -17.21 -9.20 -7.54
N ILE A 597 -17.68 -9.12 -6.30
CA ILE A 597 -19.09 -8.86 -5.99
C ILE A 597 -19.33 -7.36 -5.93
N ASP A 598 -20.32 -6.89 -6.68
CA ASP A 598 -20.74 -5.47 -6.79
C ASP A 598 -21.35 -4.88 -5.52
#